data_d9c578714deee83768d064bb7e8540bd
#
_entry.id   d9c578714deee83768d064bb7e8540bd
#
_cell.length_a   1.000
_cell.length_b   1.000
_cell.length_c   1.000
_cell.angle_alpha   90.00
_cell.angle_beta   90.00
_cell.angle_gamma   90.00
#
_symmetry.space_group_name_H-M   'P 1'
#
loop_
_entity.id
_entity.type
_entity.pdbx_description
1 polymer ?
#
loop_
_entity_poly.entity_id
_entity_poly.type
_entity_poly.pdbx_seq_one_letter_code
_entity_poly.pdbx_strand_id
1 'polypeptide(L)'
;DISTSITGFAIVAEGEIVFYDSIDLRKHKDIFSKTVAMKEKLLDLFEMYQLDNENHFGNADYPLEHIYIEQSLHMFMGGKSSAKTLSILTRFNGIVSWLLYELFEIKPQFIAATSARKQAGIKVPRGQKAKAVVLQHLLDNEPAFKVEYTKHGNPKPESYDRADAIVV
;
A
#
# COMPACT_ATOMS: atom_id res chain seq x y z
N ASP A 1 -1.66 -0.21 -1.04
CA ASP A 1 -2.50 0.98 -1.37
C ASP A 1 -1.80 1.80 -2.45
N ILE A 2 -2.37 1.87 -3.67
CA ILE A 2 -1.79 2.61 -4.81
C ILE A 2 -2.39 4.00 -4.88
N SER A 3 -1.52 5.00 -4.83
CA SER A 3 -1.89 6.42 -4.95
C SER A 3 -0.88 7.18 -5.83
N THR A 4 -1.33 8.26 -6.46
CA THR A 4 -0.45 9.17 -7.21
C THR A 4 0.34 10.14 -6.32
N SER A 5 0.11 10.09 -5.01
CA SER A 5 0.80 10.93 -4.01
C SER A 5 1.78 10.12 -3.19
N ILE A 6 1.29 9.17 -2.42
CA ILE A 6 2.11 8.26 -1.62
C ILE A 6 1.51 6.86 -1.80
N THR A 7 2.32 5.91 -2.20
CA THR A 7 1.91 4.50 -2.31
C THR A 7 2.56 3.71 -1.18
N GLY A 8 1.75 2.97 -0.42
CA GLY A 8 2.21 2.06 0.61
C GLY A 8 2.38 0.64 0.10
N PHE A 9 3.34 -0.08 0.68
CA PHE A 9 3.64 -1.49 0.42
C PHE A 9 3.72 -2.25 1.74
N ALA A 10 3.28 -3.50 1.73
CA ALA A 10 3.49 -4.41 2.84
C ALA A 10 3.69 -5.83 2.31
N ILE A 11 4.50 -6.61 3.03
CA ILE A 11 4.64 -8.05 2.87
C ILE A 11 4.22 -8.68 4.18
N VAL A 12 3.28 -9.61 4.11
CA VAL A 12 2.75 -10.35 5.25
C VAL A 12 2.96 -11.84 4.99
N ALA A 13 3.49 -12.55 5.95
CA ALA A 13 3.68 -13.99 5.90
C ALA A 13 3.11 -14.61 7.18
N GLU A 14 2.26 -15.65 7.04
CA GLU A 14 1.64 -16.38 8.17
C GLU A 14 0.89 -15.46 9.17
N GLY A 15 0.36 -14.33 8.68
CA GLY A 15 -0.32 -13.35 9.52
C GLY A 15 0.58 -12.34 10.22
N GLU A 16 1.90 -12.42 10.03
CA GLU A 16 2.88 -11.50 10.61
C GLU A 16 3.34 -10.47 9.57
N ILE A 17 3.55 -9.23 10.00
CA ILE A 17 4.12 -8.17 9.16
C ILE A 17 5.62 -8.40 9.03
N VAL A 18 6.04 -8.78 7.83
CA VAL A 18 7.45 -9.04 7.52
C VAL A 18 8.16 -7.76 7.07
N PHE A 19 7.49 -7.00 6.21
CA PHE A 19 8.03 -5.77 5.66
C PHE A 19 6.90 -4.78 5.36
N TYR A 20 7.19 -3.50 5.50
CA TYR A 20 6.33 -2.42 4.99
C TYR A 20 7.15 -1.18 4.68
N ASP A 21 6.76 -0.48 3.65
CA ASP A 21 7.39 0.76 3.20
C ASP A 21 6.42 1.62 2.39
N SER A 22 6.89 2.74 1.90
CA SER A 22 6.12 3.64 1.04
C SER A 22 7.02 4.40 0.08
N ILE A 23 6.46 4.85 -1.04
CA ILE A 23 7.10 5.79 -1.95
C ILE A 23 6.32 7.11 -2.01
N ASP A 24 7.03 8.23 -1.84
CA ASP A 24 6.48 9.57 -2.01
C ASP A 24 6.64 10.04 -3.46
N LEU A 25 5.53 10.11 -4.17
CA LEU A 25 5.46 10.51 -5.57
C LEU A 25 5.08 11.98 -5.77
N ARG A 26 4.92 12.76 -4.70
CA ARG A 26 4.45 14.17 -4.77
C ARG A 26 5.43 15.07 -5.53
N LYS A 27 6.73 14.76 -5.50
CA LYS A 27 7.76 15.50 -6.24
C LYS A 27 7.74 15.26 -7.76
N HIS A 28 7.07 14.21 -8.23
CA HIS A 28 6.95 13.86 -9.64
C HIS A 28 5.69 14.52 -10.23
N LYS A 29 5.86 15.30 -11.30
CA LYS A 29 4.81 16.18 -11.83
C LYS A 29 3.80 15.48 -12.74
N ASP A 30 4.23 14.46 -13.46
CA ASP A 30 3.43 13.75 -14.47
C ASP A 30 3.40 12.25 -14.22
N ILE A 31 2.48 11.57 -14.92
CA ILE A 31 2.27 10.12 -14.74
C ILE A 31 3.50 9.30 -15.14
N PHE A 32 4.28 9.74 -16.12
CA PHE A 32 5.42 8.98 -16.61
C PHE A 32 6.57 9.02 -15.58
N SER A 33 6.91 10.20 -15.05
CA SER A 33 7.91 10.34 -13.99
C SER A 33 7.52 9.58 -12.71
N LYS A 34 6.22 9.54 -12.37
CA LYS A 34 5.70 8.72 -11.27
C LYS A 34 5.84 7.22 -11.55
N THR A 35 5.56 6.81 -12.79
CA THR A 35 5.69 5.41 -13.22
C THR A 35 7.14 4.94 -13.18
N VAL A 36 8.08 5.76 -13.64
CA VAL A 36 9.53 5.44 -13.57
C VAL A 36 9.95 5.25 -12.12
N ALA A 37 9.64 6.20 -11.23
CA ALA A 37 9.97 6.10 -9.81
C ALA A 37 9.30 4.88 -9.14
N MET A 38 8.06 4.56 -9.52
CA MET A 38 7.37 3.37 -9.05
C MET A 38 8.04 2.08 -9.52
N LYS A 39 8.44 2.02 -10.81
CA LYS A 39 9.14 0.86 -11.37
C LYS A 39 10.47 0.62 -10.65
N GLU A 40 11.27 1.67 -10.43
CA GLU A 40 12.52 1.58 -9.66
C GLU A 40 12.26 1.02 -8.26
N LYS A 41 11.26 1.56 -7.55
CA LYS A 41 10.89 1.07 -6.22
C LYS A 41 10.44 -0.39 -6.21
N LEU A 42 9.68 -0.82 -7.22
CA LEU A 42 9.23 -2.22 -7.34
C LEU A 42 10.39 -3.17 -7.68
N LEU A 43 11.37 -2.71 -8.47
CA LEU A 43 12.60 -3.48 -8.73
C LEU A 43 13.42 -3.65 -7.45
N ASP A 44 13.62 -2.59 -6.66
CA ASP A 44 14.30 -2.67 -5.37
C ASP A 44 13.60 -3.67 -4.42
N LEU A 45 12.25 -3.65 -4.38
CA LEU A 45 11.47 -4.58 -3.58
C LEU A 45 11.58 -6.03 -4.09
N PHE A 46 11.60 -6.21 -5.39
CA PHE A 46 11.76 -7.52 -6.02
C PHE A 46 13.15 -8.10 -5.74
N GLU A 47 14.21 -7.30 -5.90
CA GLU A 47 15.58 -7.70 -5.59
C GLU A 47 15.74 -8.03 -4.10
N MET A 48 15.21 -7.18 -3.21
CA MET A 48 15.20 -7.43 -1.77
C MET A 48 14.50 -8.76 -1.46
N TYR A 49 13.33 -8.99 -2.05
CA TYR A 49 12.57 -10.24 -1.85
C TYR A 49 13.35 -11.46 -2.34
N GLN A 50 14.03 -11.39 -3.48
CA GLN A 50 14.85 -12.50 -4.00
C GLN A 50 16.08 -12.77 -3.14
N LEU A 51 16.78 -11.71 -2.68
CA LEU A 51 17.98 -11.83 -1.86
C LEU A 51 17.67 -12.32 -0.43
N ASP A 52 16.55 -11.88 0.13
CA ASP A 52 16.13 -12.27 1.48
C ASP A 52 15.60 -13.71 1.54
N ASN A 53 15.10 -14.27 0.45
CA ASN A 53 14.76 -15.69 0.36
C ASN A 53 15.99 -16.61 0.60
N GLU A 54 17.21 -16.10 0.38
CA GLU A 54 18.44 -16.86 0.68
C GLU A 54 18.96 -16.66 2.11
N ASN A 55 18.64 -15.53 2.81
CA ASN A 55 19.38 -15.15 4.02
C ASN A 55 18.57 -14.67 5.24
N HIS A 56 17.37 -14.09 5.12
CA HIS A 56 16.69 -13.41 6.23
C HIS A 56 15.27 -13.91 6.53
N PHE A 57 14.53 -14.43 5.58
CA PHE A 57 13.25 -15.08 5.84
C PHE A 57 13.42 -16.53 6.33
N GLY A 58 14.64 -16.88 6.74
CA GLY A 58 14.97 -18.01 7.60
C GLY A 58 14.62 -19.42 7.09
N ASN A 59 13.98 -19.54 5.97
CA ASN A 59 13.75 -20.78 5.23
C ASN A 59 13.23 -20.42 3.84
N ALA A 60 13.78 -21.06 2.82
CA ALA A 60 13.42 -20.93 1.40
C ALA A 60 11.96 -21.32 1.04
N ASP A 61 11.04 -21.28 1.98
CA ASP A 61 9.73 -21.90 1.89
C ASP A 61 8.53 -20.96 1.84
N TYR A 62 8.74 -19.63 1.71
CA TYR A 62 7.60 -18.70 1.57
C TYR A 62 7.61 -18.00 0.20
N PRO A 63 7.19 -18.70 -0.88
CA PRO A 63 7.00 -18.04 -2.17
C PRO A 63 5.91 -16.98 -2.03
N LEU A 64 6.07 -15.84 -2.72
CA LEU A 64 4.99 -14.88 -2.83
C LEU A 64 3.83 -15.52 -3.58
N GLU A 65 2.72 -15.76 -2.89
CA GLU A 65 1.56 -16.47 -3.47
C GLU A 65 0.51 -15.51 -4.01
N HIS A 66 0.35 -14.36 -3.37
CA HIS A 66 -0.71 -13.42 -3.66
C HIS A 66 -0.22 -11.98 -3.68
N ILE A 67 -0.77 -11.19 -4.58
CA ILE A 67 -0.61 -9.73 -4.59
C ILE A 67 -2.00 -9.12 -4.47
N TYR A 68 -2.21 -8.33 -3.42
CA TYR A 68 -3.45 -7.58 -3.21
C TYR A 68 -3.25 -6.10 -3.49
N ILE A 69 -4.22 -5.48 -4.13
CA ILE A 69 -4.24 -4.05 -4.42
C ILE A 69 -5.56 -3.49 -3.93
N GLU A 70 -5.52 -2.36 -3.22
CA GLU A 70 -6.75 -1.65 -2.89
C GLU A 70 -7.48 -1.26 -4.18
N GLN A 71 -8.73 -1.69 -4.27
CA GLN A 71 -9.59 -1.35 -5.40
C GLN A 71 -9.86 0.16 -5.43
N SER A 72 -9.42 0.81 -6.50
CA SER A 72 -9.72 2.22 -6.72
C SER A 72 -11.24 2.45 -6.81
N LEU A 73 -11.70 3.57 -6.27
CA LEU A 73 -13.12 3.93 -6.32
C LEU A 73 -13.58 4.11 -7.77
N HIS A 74 -14.51 3.27 -8.23
CA HIS A 74 -15.09 3.37 -9.57
C HIS A 74 -16.19 4.42 -9.67
N MET A 75 -16.68 4.95 -8.56
CA MET A 75 -17.80 5.90 -8.54
C MET A 75 -17.35 7.29 -8.14
N PHE A 76 -17.78 8.24 -8.95
CA PHE A 76 -17.69 9.66 -8.64
C PHE A 76 -18.61 9.96 -7.44
N MET A 77 -18.05 10.05 -6.26
CA MET A 77 -18.76 10.59 -5.11
C MET A 77 -18.57 12.11 -5.11
N GLY A 78 -19.63 12.83 -5.47
CA GLY A 78 -19.62 14.29 -5.56
C GLY A 78 -18.93 14.94 -4.36
N GLY A 79 -17.99 15.85 -4.63
CA GLY A 79 -17.29 16.63 -3.61
C GLY A 79 -15.99 16.05 -3.05
N LYS A 80 -15.59 14.81 -3.35
CA LYS A 80 -14.35 14.22 -2.82
C LYS A 80 -13.16 14.20 -3.77
N SER A 81 -13.39 14.09 -5.08
CA SER A 81 -12.31 14.10 -6.08
C SER A 81 -12.85 14.57 -7.43
N SER A 82 -12.03 15.28 -8.21
CA SER A 82 -12.40 15.66 -9.57
C SER A 82 -12.35 14.44 -10.52
N ALA A 83 -13.13 14.47 -11.60
CA ALA A 83 -13.08 13.45 -12.65
C ALA A 83 -11.66 13.29 -13.22
N LYS A 84 -10.91 14.39 -13.33
CA LYS A 84 -9.50 14.38 -13.74
C LYS A 84 -8.62 13.58 -12.75
N THR A 85 -8.79 13.81 -11.45
CA THR A 85 -8.04 13.09 -10.41
C THR A 85 -8.33 11.60 -10.44
N LEU A 86 -9.60 11.22 -10.56
CA LEU A 86 -9.99 9.80 -10.67
C LEU A 86 -9.43 9.15 -11.93
N SER A 87 -9.48 9.83 -13.07
CA SER A 87 -8.92 9.33 -14.32
C SER A 87 -7.41 9.06 -14.21
N ILE A 88 -6.66 10.00 -13.61
CA ILE A 88 -5.21 9.83 -13.41
C ILE A 88 -4.94 8.68 -12.45
N LEU A 89 -5.66 8.58 -11.34
CA LEU A 89 -5.51 7.51 -10.37
C LEU A 89 -5.81 6.14 -10.98
N THR A 90 -6.89 6.00 -11.74
CA THR A 90 -7.24 4.75 -12.42
C THR A 90 -6.16 4.31 -13.41
N ARG A 91 -5.65 5.25 -14.23
CA ARG A 91 -4.55 4.95 -15.17
C ARG A 91 -3.30 4.51 -14.42
N PHE A 92 -2.92 5.22 -13.37
CA PHE A 92 -1.74 4.89 -12.59
C PHE A 92 -1.88 3.54 -11.88
N ASN A 93 -3.06 3.25 -11.32
CA ASN A 93 -3.36 1.94 -10.72
C ASN A 93 -3.20 0.81 -11.74
N GLY A 94 -3.73 0.97 -12.96
CA GLY A 94 -3.56 0.00 -14.04
C GLY A 94 -2.09 -0.24 -14.43
N ILE A 95 -1.30 0.84 -14.52
CA ILE A 95 0.14 0.73 -14.82
C ILE A 95 0.88 -0.02 -13.71
N VAL A 96 0.64 0.33 -12.45
CA VAL A 96 1.30 -0.33 -11.31
C VAL A 96 0.87 -1.79 -11.20
N SER A 97 -0.40 -2.10 -11.46
CA SER A 97 -0.89 -3.48 -11.49
C SER A 97 -0.18 -4.31 -12.56
N TRP A 98 0.06 -3.72 -13.73
CA TRP A 98 0.82 -4.37 -14.81
C TRP A 98 2.28 -4.58 -14.42
N LEU A 99 2.95 -3.57 -13.84
CA LEU A 99 4.34 -3.68 -13.37
C LEU A 99 4.49 -4.79 -12.32
N LEU A 100 3.55 -4.91 -11.39
CA LEU A 100 3.53 -6.00 -10.41
C LEU A 100 3.42 -7.36 -11.09
N TYR A 101 2.49 -7.50 -12.04
CA TYR A 101 2.34 -8.74 -12.80
C TYR A 101 3.61 -9.08 -13.63
N GLU A 102 4.19 -8.07 -14.29
CA GLU A 102 5.41 -8.25 -15.11
C GLU A 102 6.61 -8.71 -14.27
N LEU A 103 6.76 -8.17 -13.04
CA LEU A 103 7.91 -8.48 -12.18
C LEU A 103 7.74 -9.78 -11.40
N PHE A 104 6.55 -10.03 -10.88
CA PHE A 104 6.31 -11.16 -9.96
C PHE A 104 5.61 -12.35 -10.63
N GLU A 105 5.13 -12.20 -11.86
CA GLU A 105 4.33 -13.22 -12.59
C GLU A 105 3.05 -13.66 -11.86
N ILE A 106 2.63 -12.89 -10.86
CA ILE A 106 1.42 -13.12 -10.05
C ILE A 106 0.37 -12.10 -10.44
N LYS A 107 -0.81 -12.58 -10.83
CA LYS A 107 -1.94 -11.72 -11.18
C LYS A 107 -2.47 -11.01 -9.94
N PRO A 108 -2.40 -9.67 -9.85
CA PRO A 108 -2.92 -8.95 -8.70
C PRO A 108 -4.43 -9.13 -8.52
N GLN A 109 -4.84 -9.24 -7.28
CA GLN A 109 -6.25 -9.28 -6.85
C GLN A 109 -6.64 -7.94 -6.26
N PHE A 110 -7.85 -7.48 -6.57
CA PHE A 110 -8.34 -6.20 -6.08
C PHE A 110 -9.29 -6.41 -4.90
N ILE A 111 -9.04 -5.72 -3.80
CA ILE A 111 -9.87 -5.78 -2.60
C ILE A 111 -10.38 -4.38 -2.24
N ALA A 112 -11.68 -4.27 -1.96
CA ALA A 112 -12.24 -3.01 -1.48
C ALA A 112 -11.74 -2.70 -0.07
N ALA A 113 -11.33 -1.46 0.19
CA ALA A 113 -10.84 -1.01 1.50
C ALA A 113 -11.80 -1.33 2.66
N THR A 114 -13.10 -1.31 2.42
CA THR A 114 -14.11 -1.70 3.41
C THR A 114 -14.09 -3.19 3.71
N SER A 115 -13.83 -4.03 2.70
CA SER A 115 -13.72 -5.49 2.85
C SER A 115 -12.43 -5.86 3.58
N ALA A 116 -11.31 -5.25 3.20
CA ALA A 116 -10.01 -5.43 3.85
C ALA A 116 -10.11 -5.09 5.34
N ARG A 117 -10.62 -3.91 5.68
CA ARG A 117 -10.84 -3.50 7.08
C ARG A 117 -11.76 -4.46 7.85
N LYS A 118 -12.82 -4.94 7.20
CA LYS A 118 -13.73 -5.91 7.84
C LYS A 118 -13.03 -7.24 8.14
N GLN A 119 -12.21 -7.73 7.22
CA GLN A 119 -11.40 -8.95 7.41
C GLN A 119 -10.38 -8.79 8.53
N ALA A 120 -9.74 -7.62 8.62
CA ALA A 120 -8.82 -7.27 9.71
C ALA A 120 -9.54 -6.94 11.05
N GLY A 121 -10.87 -7.10 11.13
CA GLY A 121 -11.63 -6.79 12.34
C GLY A 121 -11.78 -5.30 12.68
N ILE A 122 -11.41 -4.40 11.76
CA ILE A 122 -11.40 -2.96 11.98
C ILE A 122 -12.79 -2.38 11.71
N LYS A 123 -13.39 -1.81 12.74
CA LYS A 123 -14.66 -1.07 12.63
C LYS A 123 -14.37 0.43 12.66
N VAL A 124 -14.80 1.15 11.63
CA VAL A 124 -14.69 2.61 11.57
C VAL A 124 -15.97 3.24 12.12
N PRO A 125 -15.94 3.89 13.29
CA PRO A 125 -17.10 4.55 13.86
C PRO A 125 -17.60 5.69 12.95
N ARG A 126 -18.90 5.96 13.01
CA ARG A 126 -19.50 7.06 12.24
C ARG A 126 -18.82 8.39 12.61
N GLY A 127 -18.42 9.15 11.60
CA GLY A 127 -17.78 10.46 11.76
C GLY A 127 -16.25 10.40 11.95
N GLN A 128 -15.67 9.23 12.13
CA GLN A 128 -14.20 9.10 12.18
C GLN A 128 -13.59 8.91 10.79
N LYS A 129 -12.33 9.34 10.65
CA LYS A 129 -11.53 9.15 9.44
C LYS A 129 -10.97 7.73 9.42
N ALA A 130 -11.30 6.94 8.39
CA ALA A 130 -10.86 5.55 8.27
C ALA A 130 -9.34 5.39 8.43
N LYS A 131 -8.53 6.21 7.76
CA LYS A 131 -7.06 6.16 7.86
C LYS A 131 -6.55 6.33 9.30
N ALA A 132 -7.16 7.20 10.10
CA ALA A 132 -6.77 7.39 11.50
C ALA A 132 -7.14 6.17 12.35
N VAL A 133 -8.29 5.55 12.09
CA VAL A 133 -8.74 4.34 12.80
C VAL A 133 -7.85 3.14 12.46
N VAL A 134 -7.48 2.97 11.18
CA VAL A 134 -6.56 1.92 10.73
C VAL A 134 -5.19 2.08 11.37
N LEU A 135 -4.62 3.29 11.32
CA LEU A 135 -3.33 3.59 11.95
C LEU A 135 -3.33 3.25 13.44
N GLN A 136 -4.37 3.70 14.17
CA GLN A 136 -4.49 3.43 15.60
C GLN A 136 -4.64 1.94 15.89
N HIS A 137 -5.44 1.24 15.09
CA HIS A 137 -5.61 -0.21 15.24
C HIS A 137 -4.28 -0.96 15.12
N LEU A 138 -3.44 -0.61 14.12
CA LEU A 138 -2.13 -1.23 13.98
C LEU A 138 -1.19 -0.86 15.13
N LEU A 139 -1.20 0.37 15.62
CA LEU A 139 -0.42 0.76 16.80
C LEU A 139 -0.79 -0.04 18.05
N ASP A 140 -2.06 -0.36 18.19
CA ASP A 140 -2.57 -1.07 19.38
C ASP A 140 -2.35 -2.59 19.30
N ASN A 141 -2.29 -3.17 18.10
CA ASN A 141 -2.31 -4.62 17.91
C ASN A 141 -1.06 -5.21 17.25
N GLU A 142 -0.25 -4.38 16.54
CA GLU A 142 0.89 -4.83 15.76
C GLU A 142 2.21 -4.25 16.30
N PRO A 143 2.90 -4.95 17.20
CA PRO A 143 4.15 -4.43 17.80
C PRO A 143 5.27 -4.16 16.78
N ALA A 144 5.25 -4.85 15.63
CA ALA A 144 6.19 -4.65 14.53
C ALA A 144 5.97 -3.33 13.79
N PHE A 145 4.75 -2.77 13.84
CA PHE A 145 4.41 -1.52 13.14
C PHE A 145 4.94 -0.31 13.88
N LYS A 146 5.72 0.53 13.20
CA LYS A 146 6.29 1.77 13.74
C LYS A 146 5.83 2.97 12.95
N VAL A 147 5.47 4.02 13.67
CA VAL A 147 5.01 5.30 13.10
C VAL A 147 6.11 6.34 13.19
N GLU A 148 6.35 7.02 12.10
CA GLU A 148 7.19 8.20 12.07
C GLU A 148 6.36 9.46 12.36
N TYR A 149 6.91 10.36 13.15
CA TYR A 149 6.23 11.59 13.56
C TYR A 149 6.90 12.83 12.98
N THR A 150 6.10 13.84 12.72
CA THR A 150 6.58 15.18 12.39
C THR A 150 7.15 15.87 13.64
N LYS A 151 7.85 16.98 13.46
CA LYS A 151 8.34 17.83 14.58
C LYS A 151 7.22 18.35 15.50
N HIS A 152 5.97 18.30 15.06
CA HIS A 152 4.80 18.73 15.84
C HIS A 152 4.06 17.55 16.51
N GLY A 153 4.62 16.34 16.48
CA GLY A 153 4.03 15.15 17.10
C GLY A 153 2.88 14.49 16.31
N ASN A 154 2.62 14.91 15.07
CA ASN A 154 1.64 14.25 14.23
C ASN A 154 2.29 13.12 13.42
N PRO A 155 1.59 11.99 13.19
CA PRO A 155 2.08 10.97 12.26
C PRO A 155 2.39 11.57 10.88
N LYS A 156 3.51 11.17 10.28
CA LYS A 156 3.81 11.55 8.89
C LYS A 156 2.77 10.93 7.95
N PRO A 157 2.45 11.61 6.82
CA PRO A 157 1.48 11.10 5.86
C PRO A 157 1.77 9.66 5.40
N GLU A 158 3.04 9.33 5.19
CA GLU A 158 3.53 8.02 4.77
C GLU A 158 3.10 6.90 5.71
N SER A 159 2.98 7.18 7.01
CA SER A 159 2.56 6.19 8.03
C SER A 159 1.12 5.71 7.81
N TYR A 160 0.24 6.59 7.30
CA TYR A 160 -1.15 6.21 6.99
C TYR A 160 -1.24 5.30 5.77
N ASP A 161 -0.43 5.58 4.72
CA ASP A 161 -0.45 4.78 3.50
C ASP A 161 0.25 3.42 3.71
N ARG A 162 1.27 3.35 4.58
CA ARG A 162 1.86 2.09 5.06
C ARG A 162 0.84 1.26 5.85
N ALA A 163 0.08 1.90 6.74
CA ALA A 163 -0.96 1.23 7.53
C ALA A 163 -2.09 0.68 6.64
N ASP A 164 -2.55 1.46 5.66
CA ASP A 164 -3.56 0.99 4.70
C ASP A 164 -3.03 -0.20 3.88
N ALA A 165 -1.74 -0.19 3.48
CA ALA A 165 -1.13 -1.29 2.73
C ALA A 165 -1.02 -2.60 3.54
N ILE A 166 -0.81 -2.53 4.85
CA ILE A 166 -0.76 -3.71 5.73
C ILE A 166 -2.15 -4.36 5.85
N VAL A 167 -3.21 -3.56 5.81
CA VAL A 167 -4.59 -4.03 5.99
C VAL A 167 -5.20 -4.57 4.69
N VAL A 168 -4.70 -4.13 3.52
CA VAL A 168 -5.14 -4.60 2.21
C VAL A 168 -4.55 -5.95 1.87
#